data_7266072d863b37f0f62ceea4c1b6450a
#
_entry.id   7266072d863b37f0f62ceea4c1b6450a
#
_cell.length_a   1.000
_cell.length_b   1.000
_cell.length_c   1.000
_cell.angle_alpha   90.00
_cell.angle_beta   90.00
_cell.angle_gamma   90.00
#
_symmetry.space_group_name_H-M   'P 1'
#
loop_
_entity.id
_entity.type
_entity.pdbx_description
1 polymer ?
#
loop_
_entity_poly.entity_id
_entity_poly.type
_entity_poly.pdbx_seq_one_letter_code
_entity_poly.pdbx_strand_id
1 'polypeptide(L)'
;MRKSTLLLACAALPVFMLEGCATWGPTWSELTGQRYNVTIANRRPAIIDRVDDRGAFTNPNLIRVEPGMRRLVVQGPAPGWPGGPPLHVMMLNVEPCKRYYINAQFASTITQEWMPVVDFVEPIADCQMPAAK
;
A
#
# COMPACT_ATOMS: atom_id res chain seq x y z
N MET A 1 -60.06 -46.27 -11.53
CA MET A 1 -58.74 -46.12 -10.83
C MET A 1 -57.79 -45.30 -11.67
N ARG A 2 -57.69 -44.04 -11.41
CA ARG A 2 -56.69 -43.18 -12.10
C ARG A 2 -55.62 -42.75 -11.11
N LYS A 3 -54.41 -43.21 -11.34
CA LYS A 3 -53.22 -42.87 -10.56
C LYS A 3 -52.72 -41.51 -11.11
N SER A 4 -52.85 -40.45 -10.33
CA SER A 4 -52.24 -39.15 -10.62
C SER A 4 -50.79 -39.15 -10.13
N THR A 5 -49.91 -39.11 -11.08
CA THR A 5 -48.47 -38.95 -10.81
C THR A 5 -48.16 -37.46 -10.63
N LEU A 6 -47.78 -37.09 -9.43
CA LEU A 6 -47.36 -35.70 -9.11
C LEU A 6 -45.89 -35.57 -9.52
N LEU A 7 -45.61 -34.82 -10.55
CA LEU A 7 -44.27 -34.41 -10.96
C LEU A 7 -43.79 -33.25 -10.08
N LEU A 8 -42.85 -33.52 -9.19
CA LEU A 8 -42.14 -32.50 -8.43
C LEU A 8 -41.10 -31.88 -9.36
N ALA A 9 -41.32 -30.66 -9.83
CA ALA A 9 -40.32 -29.87 -10.52
C ALA A 9 -39.41 -29.21 -9.51
N CYS A 10 -38.20 -29.71 -9.37
CA CYS A 10 -37.10 -29.02 -8.67
C CYS A 10 -36.63 -27.84 -9.51
N ALA A 11 -37.06 -26.65 -9.12
CA ALA A 11 -36.51 -25.40 -9.66
C ALA A 11 -35.11 -25.19 -9.08
N ALA A 12 -34.08 -25.49 -9.87
CA ALA A 12 -32.70 -25.12 -9.58
C ALA A 12 -32.55 -23.60 -9.78
N LEU A 13 -32.47 -22.86 -8.69
CA LEU A 13 -32.10 -21.44 -8.70
C LEU A 13 -30.60 -21.34 -9.00
N PRO A 14 -30.18 -20.60 -10.04
CA PRO A 14 -28.76 -20.32 -10.23
C PRO A 14 -28.31 -19.37 -9.13
N VAL A 15 -27.42 -19.84 -8.28
CA VAL A 15 -26.67 -19.00 -7.35
C VAL A 15 -25.72 -18.16 -8.20
N PHE A 16 -26.10 -16.92 -8.49
CA PHE A 16 -25.20 -15.94 -9.03
C PHE A 16 -24.13 -15.66 -7.95
N MET A 17 -22.96 -16.24 -8.12
CA MET A 17 -21.76 -15.80 -7.45
C MET A 17 -21.49 -14.39 -7.93
N LEU A 18 -21.87 -13.38 -7.14
CA LEU A 18 -21.36 -12.04 -7.29
C LEU A 18 -19.86 -12.12 -6.94
N GLU A 19 -19.04 -12.28 -7.97
CA GLU A 19 -17.64 -11.93 -7.85
C GLU A 19 -17.59 -10.44 -7.58
N GLY A 20 -17.55 -10.08 -6.30
CA GLY A 20 -17.37 -8.70 -5.88
C GLY A 20 -16.06 -8.21 -6.46
N CYS A 21 -16.10 -7.11 -7.23
CA CYS A 21 -14.93 -6.32 -7.52
C CYS A 21 -14.12 -6.22 -6.24
N ALA A 22 -12.81 -6.47 -6.31
CA ALA A 22 -11.92 -6.35 -5.17
C ALA A 22 -11.90 -4.90 -4.70
N THR A 23 -12.92 -4.52 -3.97
CA THR A 23 -12.91 -3.33 -3.15
C THR A 23 -11.96 -3.62 -2.00
N TRP A 24 -11.04 -2.70 -1.77
CA TRP A 24 -10.23 -2.73 -0.57
C TRP A 24 -11.17 -3.03 0.61
N GLY A 25 -10.86 -4.07 1.36
CA GLY A 25 -11.63 -4.39 2.56
C GLY A 25 -11.69 -3.20 3.52
N PRO A 26 -12.44 -3.27 4.60
CA PRO A 26 -12.56 -2.19 5.58
C PRO A 26 -11.24 -1.84 6.26
N THR A 27 -10.24 -2.70 6.13
CA THR A 27 -8.91 -2.54 6.72
C THR A 27 -7.86 -2.36 5.63
N TRP A 28 -7.20 -1.23 5.63
CA TRP A 28 -6.09 -0.91 4.72
C TRP A 28 -5.06 -0.05 5.44
N SER A 29 -3.95 0.17 4.78
CA SER A 29 -2.96 1.15 5.20
C SER A 29 -2.47 1.94 4.01
N GLU A 30 -1.74 3.00 4.24
CA GLU A 30 -1.33 3.93 3.21
C GLU A 30 0.17 4.22 3.32
N LEU A 31 0.80 4.37 2.16
CA LEU A 31 2.20 4.75 2.03
C LEU A 31 2.31 6.04 1.23
N THR A 32 3.15 6.96 1.67
CA THR A 32 3.42 8.22 0.99
C THR A 32 4.86 8.67 1.21
N GLY A 33 5.46 9.34 0.23
CA GLY A 33 6.78 9.95 0.33
C GLY A 33 6.76 11.48 0.31
N GLN A 34 5.59 12.08 0.18
CA GLN A 34 5.44 13.52 -0.11
C GLN A 34 5.68 14.45 1.08
N ARG A 35 5.43 13.97 2.29
CA ARG A 35 5.62 14.77 3.49
C ARG A 35 6.83 14.27 4.26
N TYR A 36 7.68 15.16 4.65
CA TYR A 36 8.86 14.86 5.46
C TYR A 36 9.05 15.89 6.58
N ASN A 37 9.74 15.48 7.61
CA ASN A 37 10.04 16.36 8.73
C ASN A 37 11.23 17.26 8.38
N VAL A 38 10.95 18.54 8.13
CA VAL A 38 11.96 19.55 7.77
C VAL A 38 12.94 19.90 8.89
N THR A 39 12.60 19.55 10.13
CA THR A 39 13.49 19.78 11.29
C THR A 39 14.59 18.74 11.42
N ILE A 40 14.45 17.60 10.75
CA ILE A 40 15.48 16.57 10.74
C ILE A 40 16.49 16.91 9.65
N ALA A 41 17.74 17.09 10.06
CA ALA A 41 18.81 17.39 9.14
C ALA A 41 18.96 16.33 8.04
N ASN A 42 19.17 16.77 6.82
CA ASN A 42 19.38 15.89 5.65
C ASN A 42 18.21 14.95 5.31
N ARG A 43 17.00 15.20 5.84
CA ARG A 43 15.79 14.53 5.48
C ARG A 43 15.19 15.15 4.23
N ARG A 44 14.77 14.32 3.26
CA ARG A 44 14.20 14.76 2.00
C ARG A 44 13.03 13.86 1.59
N PRO A 45 12.09 14.35 0.76
CA PRO A 45 11.02 13.53 0.24
C PRO A 45 11.58 12.39 -0.61
N ALA A 46 10.85 11.29 -0.67
CA ALA A 46 11.13 10.17 -1.54
C ALA A 46 9.91 9.78 -2.35
N ILE A 47 10.10 8.97 -3.37
CA ILE A 47 9.02 8.44 -4.20
C ILE A 47 8.99 6.92 -4.00
N ILE A 48 7.82 6.38 -3.75
CA ILE A 48 7.62 4.93 -3.70
C ILE A 48 7.39 4.45 -5.13
N ASP A 49 8.37 3.78 -5.69
CA ASP A 49 8.35 3.29 -7.07
C ASP A 49 7.54 2.00 -7.20
N ARG A 50 7.74 1.07 -6.27
CA ARG A 50 7.04 -0.22 -6.25
C ARG A 50 6.72 -0.69 -4.84
N VAL A 51 5.65 -1.45 -4.74
CA VAL A 51 5.25 -2.22 -3.55
C VAL A 51 4.99 -3.65 -3.97
N ASP A 52 5.69 -4.62 -3.41
CA ASP A 52 5.59 -6.05 -3.76
C ASP A 52 5.62 -6.28 -5.28
N ASP A 53 6.58 -5.67 -5.97
CA ASP A 53 6.77 -5.71 -7.42
C ASP A 53 5.65 -5.07 -8.28
N ARG A 54 4.66 -4.46 -7.66
CA ARG A 54 3.66 -3.64 -8.34
C ARG A 54 4.10 -2.18 -8.36
N GLY A 55 4.11 -1.60 -9.54
CA GLY A 55 4.41 -0.18 -9.78
C GLY A 55 3.32 0.49 -10.60
N ALA A 56 3.63 1.64 -11.16
CA ALA A 56 2.71 2.45 -11.98
C ALA A 56 1.40 2.79 -11.26
N PHE A 57 1.50 3.28 -10.05
CA PHE A 57 0.34 3.65 -9.24
C PHE A 57 -0.43 4.82 -9.86
N THR A 58 -1.76 4.75 -9.82
CA THR A 58 -2.65 5.84 -10.27
C THR A 58 -2.41 7.12 -9.46
N ASN A 59 -2.13 6.96 -8.17
CA ASN A 59 -1.73 8.07 -7.30
C ASN A 59 -0.42 7.69 -6.58
N PRO A 60 0.74 8.06 -7.12
CA PRO A 60 2.02 7.74 -6.49
C PRO A 60 2.26 8.48 -5.18
N ASN A 61 1.46 9.50 -4.88
CA ASN A 61 1.56 10.30 -3.68
C ASN A 61 0.88 9.66 -2.47
N LEU A 62 -0.05 8.73 -2.71
CA LEU A 62 -0.77 8.01 -1.68
C LEU A 62 -1.12 6.62 -2.18
N ILE A 63 -0.39 5.63 -1.72
CA ILE A 63 -0.52 4.25 -2.16
C ILE A 63 -1.21 3.45 -1.07
N ARG A 64 -2.36 2.86 -1.38
CA ARG A 64 -3.04 1.93 -0.49
C ARG A 64 -2.41 0.55 -0.56
N VAL A 65 -2.23 -0.05 0.60
CA VAL A 65 -1.66 -1.38 0.75
C VAL A 65 -2.41 -2.18 1.81
N GLU A 66 -2.38 -3.49 1.67
CA GLU A 66 -2.84 -4.39 2.73
C GLU A 66 -1.81 -4.45 3.86
N PRO A 67 -2.25 -4.59 5.13
CA PRO A 67 -1.36 -4.82 6.25
C PRO A 67 -0.47 -6.06 6.06
N GLY A 68 0.65 -6.08 6.75
CA GLY A 68 1.63 -7.15 6.71
C GLY A 68 2.99 -6.70 6.20
N MET A 69 3.89 -7.66 6.02
CA MET A 69 5.23 -7.39 5.51
C MET A 69 5.18 -6.98 4.04
N ARG A 70 5.71 -5.80 3.71
CA ARG A 70 5.75 -5.25 2.36
C ARG A 70 7.19 -4.95 1.95
N ARG A 71 7.49 -5.27 0.70
CA ARG A 71 8.76 -4.92 0.07
C ARG A 71 8.56 -3.64 -0.74
N LEU A 72 9.22 -2.58 -0.31
CA LEU A 72 9.14 -1.28 -0.96
C LEU A 72 10.41 -1.05 -1.79
N VAL A 73 10.24 -0.55 -3.01
CA VAL A 73 11.32 0.03 -3.81
C VAL A 73 11.11 1.54 -3.77
N VAL A 74 12.07 2.23 -3.19
CA VAL A 74 12.00 3.67 -2.94
C VAL A 74 13.03 4.37 -3.80
N GLN A 75 12.59 5.41 -4.49
CA GLN A 75 13.40 6.29 -5.32
C GLN A 75 13.73 7.55 -4.53
N GLY A 76 14.99 7.90 -4.46
CA GLY A 76 15.43 9.14 -3.83
C GLY A 76 15.17 10.38 -4.68
N PRO A 77 15.22 11.56 -4.08
CA PRO A 77 15.19 12.81 -4.82
C PRO A 77 16.45 12.91 -5.68
N ALA A 78 16.30 13.11 -6.97
CA ALA A 78 17.42 13.11 -7.89
C ALA A 78 17.39 14.30 -8.86
N PRO A 79 17.90 15.43 -8.47
CA PRO A 79 18.32 16.40 -9.47
C PRO A 79 19.70 15.98 -10.03
N GLY A 80 19.75 15.62 -11.30
CA GLY A 80 20.99 15.53 -12.07
C GLY A 80 21.84 14.28 -11.93
N TRP A 81 21.25 13.12 -11.63
CA TRP A 81 22.00 11.86 -11.60
C TRP A 81 22.22 11.30 -12.99
N PRO A 82 23.48 11.04 -13.39
CA PRO A 82 23.77 10.23 -14.57
C PRO A 82 23.23 8.82 -14.36
N GLY A 83 22.36 8.34 -15.23
CA GLY A 83 21.78 6.99 -15.15
C GLY A 83 20.47 6.86 -14.37
N GLY A 84 19.89 7.98 -13.94
CA GLY A 84 18.61 8.00 -13.20
C GLY A 84 18.76 7.98 -11.68
N PRO A 85 17.66 8.17 -10.93
CA PRO A 85 17.71 8.21 -9.48
C PRO A 85 18.02 6.84 -8.88
N PRO A 86 18.81 6.79 -7.79
CA PRO A 86 19.10 5.54 -7.12
C PRO A 86 17.84 4.97 -6.48
N LEU A 87 17.68 3.65 -6.60
CA LEU A 87 16.60 2.89 -5.98
C LEU A 87 17.13 2.14 -4.77
N HIS A 88 16.40 2.20 -3.67
CA HIS A 88 16.67 1.42 -2.48
C HIS A 88 15.48 0.52 -2.13
N VAL A 89 15.79 -0.65 -1.61
CA VAL A 89 14.77 -1.60 -1.15
C VAL A 89 14.68 -1.52 0.37
N MET A 90 13.46 -1.43 0.89
CA MET A 90 13.19 -1.60 2.31
C MET A 90 12.06 -2.60 2.55
N MET A 91 12.18 -3.35 3.63
CA MET A 91 11.09 -4.19 4.14
C MET A 91 10.38 -3.44 5.25
N LEU A 92 9.07 -3.36 5.17
CA LEU A 92 8.24 -2.67 6.13
C LEU A 92 7.11 -3.58 6.61
N ASN A 93 7.01 -3.77 7.92
CA ASN A 93 5.84 -4.41 8.51
C ASN A 93 4.75 -3.35 8.68
N VAL A 94 3.76 -3.39 7.80
CA VAL A 94 2.65 -2.43 7.75
C VAL A 94 1.56 -2.89 8.71
N GLU A 95 1.33 -2.12 9.76
CA GLU A 95 0.21 -2.33 10.68
C GLU A 95 -1.11 -1.85 10.04
N PRO A 96 -2.26 -2.43 10.42
CA PRO A 96 -3.55 -2.02 9.88
C PRO A 96 -3.91 -0.59 10.27
N CYS A 97 -4.61 0.09 9.36
CA CYS A 97 -5.16 1.44 9.56
C CYS A 97 -4.13 2.52 9.87
N LYS A 98 -2.95 2.39 9.28
CA LYS A 98 -1.87 3.37 9.47
C LYS A 98 -1.38 3.94 8.15
N ARG A 99 -1.03 5.22 8.17
CA ARG A 99 -0.35 5.90 7.08
C ARG A 99 1.11 6.09 7.44
N TYR A 100 1.98 5.60 6.57
CA TYR A 100 3.44 5.65 6.72
C TYR A 100 4.02 6.68 5.77
N TYR A 101 4.84 7.57 6.33
CA TYR A 101 5.60 8.56 5.56
C TYR A 101 7.00 8.03 5.37
N ILE A 102 7.31 7.65 4.12
CA ILE A 102 8.62 7.07 3.74
C ILE A 102 9.44 8.15 3.07
N ASN A 103 10.58 8.47 3.65
CA ASN A 103 11.44 9.53 3.16
C ASN A 103 12.88 9.06 3.00
N ALA A 104 13.71 9.92 2.39
CA ALA A 104 15.12 9.69 2.20
C ALA A 104 15.92 10.39 3.30
N GLN A 105 16.75 9.65 4.01
CA GLN A 105 17.72 10.18 4.96
C GLN A 105 19.11 10.14 4.35
N PHE A 106 19.69 11.31 4.12
CA PHE A 106 21.04 11.44 3.64
C PHE A 106 22.05 11.42 4.79
N ALA A 107 23.23 10.86 4.55
CA ALA A 107 24.30 10.83 5.53
C ALA A 107 24.87 12.24 5.82
N SER A 108 24.89 13.11 4.81
CA SER A 108 25.30 14.52 4.94
C SER A 108 24.70 15.36 3.81
N THR A 109 24.93 16.66 3.85
CA THR A 109 24.46 17.60 2.80
C THR A 109 25.23 17.47 1.48
N ILE A 110 26.42 16.91 1.53
CA ILE A 110 27.36 16.83 0.38
C ILE A 110 27.50 15.41 -0.19
N THR A 111 27.01 14.38 0.52
CA THR A 111 27.03 13.01 0.03
C THR A 111 25.73 12.67 -0.67
N GLN A 112 25.84 11.73 -1.61
CA GLN A 112 24.68 11.19 -2.31
C GLN A 112 24.20 9.87 -1.66
N GLU A 113 24.86 9.45 -0.61
CA GLU A 113 24.46 8.28 0.15
C GLU A 113 23.24 8.57 1.01
N TRP A 114 22.22 7.77 0.84
CA TRP A 114 20.97 7.87 1.56
C TRP A 114 20.36 6.51 1.80
N MET A 115 19.39 6.45 2.69
CA MET A 115 18.57 5.27 2.92
C MET A 115 17.10 5.66 3.12
N PRO A 116 16.16 4.79 2.73
CA PRO A 116 14.76 5.02 3.04
C PRO A 116 14.52 4.84 4.53
N VAL A 117 13.70 5.72 5.08
CA VAL A 117 13.31 5.68 6.50
C VAL A 117 11.82 5.91 6.64
N VAL A 118 11.23 5.35 7.70
CA VAL A 118 9.90 5.74 8.15
C VAL A 118 10.06 7.01 8.97
N ASP A 119 9.60 8.13 8.42
CA ASP A 119 9.71 9.43 9.08
C ASP A 119 8.61 9.64 10.11
N PHE A 120 7.41 9.21 9.78
CA PHE A 120 6.24 9.43 10.59
C PHE A 120 5.17 8.36 10.30
N VAL A 121 4.35 8.07 11.31
CA VAL A 121 3.22 7.14 11.20
C VAL A 121 2.02 7.78 11.87
N GLU A 122 0.89 7.81 11.20
CA GLU A 122 -0.36 8.31 11.76
C GLU A 122 -1.52 7.34 11.55
N PRO A 123 -2.54 7.34 12.44
CA PRO A 123 -3.73 6.53 12.23
C PRO A 123 -4.60 7.09 11.09
N ILE A 124 -5.33 6.20 10.42
CA ILE A 124 -6.32 6.56 9.40
C ILE A 124 -7.70 6.53 10.05
N ALA A 125 -8.39 7.68 10.07
CA ALA A 125 -9.65 7.83 10.79
C ALA A 125 -10.80 6.98 10.22
N ASP A 126 -10.86 6.82 8.90
CA ASP A 126 -11.96 6.12 8.21
C ASP A 126 -11.71 4.61 8.03
N CYS A 127 -10.62 4.10 8.57
CA CYS A 127 -10.23 2.71 8.47
C CYS A 127 -10.73 1.92 9.69
N GLN A 128 -11.27 0.73 9.45
CA GLN A 128 -11.71 -0.16 10.51
C GLN A 128 -10.59 -1.14 10.88
N MET A 129 -10.21 -1.14 12.15
CA MET A 129 -9.27 -2.13 12.67
C MET A 129 -9.86 -3.54 12.56
N PRO A 130 -9.05 -4.56 12.24
CA PRO A 130 -9.53 -5.93 12.27
C PRO A 130 -9.98 -6.30 13.68
N ALA A 131 -11.02 -7.15 13.78
CA ALA A 131 -11.49 -7.64 15.06
C ALA A 131 -10.34 -8.36 15.79
N ALA A 132 -10.20 -8.10 17.09
CA ALA A 132 -9.26 -8.83 17.94
C ALA A 132 -9.68 -10.31 17.98
N LYS A 133 -8.73 -11.22 17.71
CA LYS A 133 -8.93 -12.66 17.81
C LYS A 133 -8.67 -13.13 19.24
#